data_aefc00e0a373c8a58f35cf680130c6cc
#
_entry.id   aefc00e0a373c8a58f35cf680130c6cc
#
_cell.length_a   1.000
_cell.length_b   1.000
_cell.length_c   1.000
_cell.angle_alpha   90.00
_cell.angle_beta   90.00
_cell.angle_gamma   90.00
#
_symmetry.space_group_name_H-M   'P 1'
#
loop_
_entity.id
_entity.type
_entity.pdbx_description
1 polymer ?
#
loop_
_entity_poly.entity_id
_entity_poly.type
_entity_poly.pdbx_seq_one_letter_code
_entity_poly.pdbx_strand_id
1 'polypeptide(L)'
;DFQINKDFVKSSITFNYRNYYKTNRQYNIRFFAGKFIKNNTMDDYFSFSSYRARDYLFSTNLLGRSENSGFYSQQYIGSEGGFKSKINYEYANDYIISLNSGITIWQWIEGYTGIAAIKNTNKNLNFQYESGIRLNLLTDYFELYLPFYSSLGNELNQSKYLSKIRFKISIDPDTLSSLFTRRWF
;
A
#
# COMPACT_ATOMS: atom_id res chain seq x y z
N ASP A 1 -10.78 -6.79 11.36
CA ASP A 1 -11.47 -7.64 10.39
C ASP A 1 -11.30 -9.11 10.78
N PHE A 2 -12.34 -9.91 10.58
CA PHE A 2 -12.33 -11.34 10.85
C PHE A 2 -13.10 -12.05 9.74
N GLN A 3 -12.44 -12.98 9.05
CA GLN A 3 -13.02 -13.68 7.90
C GLN A 3 -12.99 -15.19 8.14
N ILE A 4 -14.15 -15.81 7.97
CA ILE A 4 -14.34 -17.26 8.11
C ILE A 4 -14.83 -17.82 6.79
N ASN A 5 -14.16 -18.87 6.34
CA ASN A 5 -14.56 -19.70 5.21
C ASN A 5 -14.32 -21.18 5.59
N LYS A 6 -14.88 -22.10 4.83
CA LYS A 6 -14.66 -23.54 5.00
C LYS A 6 -13.17 -23.91 5.02
N ASP A 7 -12.38 -23.27 4.15
CA ASP A 7 -10.98 -23.58 3.88
C ASP A 7 -10.00 -22.69 4.64
N PHE A 8 -10.44 -21.52 5.15
CA PHE A 8 -9.59 -20.66 5.94
C PHE A 8 -10.33 -19.87 7.01
N VAL A 9 -9.58 -19.50 8.03
CA VAL A 9 -9.96 -18.52 9.05
C VAL A 9 -8.81 -17.55 9.21
N LYS A 10 -9.06 -16.26 8.95
CA LYS A 10 -8.04 -15.21 9.11
C LYS A 10 -8.58 -14.03 9.90
N SER A 11 -7.66 -13.38 10.62
CA SER A 11 -7.95 -12.19 11.40
C SER A 11 -6.93 -11.11 11.08
N SER A 12 -7.36 -9.86 11.08
CA SER A 12 -6.47 -8.73 10.90
C SER A 12 -6.91 -7.50 11.69
N ILE A 13 -5.93 -6.67 12.01
CA ILE A 13 -6.11 -5.37 12.62
C ILE A 13 -5.35 -4.32 11.82
N THR A 14 -6.00 -3.19 11.59
CA THR A 14 -5.40 -2.01 10.97
C THR A 14 -5.55 -0.83 11.91
N PHE A 15 -4.45 -0.13 12.14
CA PHE A 15 -4.44 1.12 12.88
C PHE A 15 -3.85 2.20 11.99
N ASN A 16 -4.61 3.29 11.80
CA ASN A 16 -4.18 4.46 11.04
C ASN A 16 -4.15 5.66 11.96
N TYR A 17 -3.03 6.36 11.97
CA TYR A 17 -2.85 7.60 12.70
C TYR A 17 -2.36 8.68 11.75
N ARG A 18 -3.05 9.84 11.77
CA ARG A 18 -2.68 11.02 11.00
C ARG A 18 -2.71 12.23 11.92
N ASN A 19 -1.65 13.02 11.90
CA ASN A 19 -1.58 14.27 12.65
C ASN A 19 -1.01 15.38 11.78
N TYR A 20 -1.55 16.59 11.96
CA TYR A 20 -1.11 17.80 11.28
C TYR A 20 -0.28 18.63 12.25
N TYR A 21 1.01 18.84 11.96
CA TYR A 21 1.90 19.61 12.82
C TYR A 21 2.12 21.06 12.36
N LYS A 22 1.69 21.38 11.11
CA LYS A 22 1.60 22.75 10.56
C LYS A 22 0.50 22.77 9.49
N THR A 23 0.16 24.00 9.05
CA THR A 23 -0.74 24.16 7.89
C THR A 23 -0.17 23.37 6.69
N ASN A 24 -0.96 22.45 6.16
CA ASN A 24 -0.61 21.57 5.05
C ASN A 24 0.60 20.63 5.28
N ARG A 25 0.99 20.42 6.54
CA ARG A 25 2.04 19.45 6.88
C ARG A 25 1.50 18.41 7.82
N GLN A 26 1.61 17.16 7.40
CA GLN A 26 1.11 16.01 8.13
C GLN A 26 2.19 14.95 8.33
N TYR A 27 1.99 14.16 9.33
CA TYR A 27 2.64 12.89 9.43
C TYR A 27 1.59 11.79 9.60
N ASN A 28 1.81 10.66 8.97
CA ASN A 28 0.90 9.53 9.02
C ASN A 28 1.66 8.25 9.36
N ILE A 29 1.00 7.40 10.13
CA ILE A 29 1.47 6.06 10.46
C ILE A 29 0.32 5.11 10.19
N ARG A 30 0.63 4.00 9.51
CA ARG A 30 -0.30 2.88 9.34
C ARG A 30 0.38 1.61 9.85
N PHE A 31 -0.24 0.99 10.81
CA PHE A 31 0.11 -0.33 11.30
C PHE A 31 -0.93 -1.34 10.78
N PHE A 32 -0.45 -2.47 10.32
CA PHE A 32 -1.28 -3.60 9.94
C PHE A 32 -0.69 -4.89 10.52
N ALA A 33 -1.53 -5.73 11.09
CA ALA A 33 -1.17 -7.08 11.48
C ALA A 33 -2.28 -8.04 11.06
N GLY A 34 -1.92 -9.09 10.33
CA GLY A 34 -2.83 -10.11 9.85
C GLY A 34 -2.25 -11.51 10.07
N LYS A 35 -3.11 -12.46 10.47
CA LYS A 35 -2.72 -13.86 10.69
C LYS A 35 -3.81 -14.80 10.23
N PHE A 36 -3.39 -15.89 9.58
CA PHE A 36 -4.23 -17.06 9.37
C PHE A 36 -4.26 -17.91 10.64
N ILE A 37 -5.45 -18.16 11.15
CA ILE A 37 -5.69 -19.11 12.26
C ILE A 37 -5.77 -20.53 11.68
N LYS A 38 -6.41 -20.65 10.52
CA LYS A 38 -6.51 -21.86 9.72
C LYS A 38 -6.32 -21.50 8.26
N ASN A 39 -5.49 -22.23 7.53
CA ASN A 39 -5.31 -22.04 6.10
C ASN A 39 -5.14 -23.40 5.41
N ASN A 40 -6.19 -23.88 4.77
CA ASN A 40 -6.22 -25.09 3.97
C ASN A 40 -6.41 -24.77 2.47
N THR A 41 -6.19 -23.49 2.08
CA THR A 41 -6.29 -23.10 0.68
C THR A 41 -5.09 -23.61 -0.11
N MET A 42 -5.33 -24.07 -1.34
CA MET A 42 -4.29 -24.59 -2.24
C MET A 42 -3.54 -23.48 -2.97
N ASP A 43 -4.08 -22.26 -2.96
CA ASP A 43 -3.55 -21.12 -3.68
C ASP A 43 -3.39 -19.88 -2.77
N ASP A 44 -2.74 -18.87 -3.31
CA ASP A 44 -2.48 -17.63 -2.58
C ASP A 44 -3.56 -16.56 -2.78
N TYR A 45 -4.69 -16.93 -3.39
CA TYR A 45 -5.76 -15.99 -3.75
C TYR A 45 -6.34 -15.26 -2.53
N PHE A 46 -6.48 -15.96 -1.40
CA PHE A 46 -7.01 -15.41 -0.15
C PHE A 46 -5.92 -14.89 0.80
N SER A 47 -4.64 -14.99 0.42
CA SER A 47 -3.51 -14.54 1.22
C SER A 47 -3.51 -13.03 1.42
N PHE A 48 -2.87 -12.56 2.50
CA PHE A 48 -2.64 -11.13 2.68
C PHE A 48 -1.69 -10.62 1.61
N SER A 49 -2.03 -9.50 0.99
CA SER A 49 -1.20 -8.88 -0.03
C SER A 49 -0.17 -7.92 0.57
N SER A 50 1.04 -7.89 0.03
CA SER A 50 2.11 -7.02 0.51
C SER A 50 2.11 -5.66 -0.21
N TYR A 51 2.19 -5.66 -1.53
CA TYR A 51 2.33 -4.44 -2.33
C TYR A 51 1.28 -4.29 -3.45
N ARG A 52 0.57 -5.37 -3.79
CA ARG A 52 -0.47 -5.37 -4.81
C ARG A 52 -1.75 -5.93 -4.23
N ALA A 53 -2.78 -5.10 -4.14
CA ALA A 53 -4.05 -5.54 -3.56
C ALA A 53 -4.62 -6.71 -4.34
N ARG A 54 -5.10 -7.70 -3.59
CA ARG A 54 -5.93 -8.80 -4.08
C ARG A 54 -7.36 -8.50 -3.66
N ASP A 55 -8.08 -7.85 -4.54
CA ASP A 55 -9.45 -7.43 -4.27
C ASP A 55 -10.43 -8.53 -4.70
N TYR A 56 -10.39 -9.67 -4.02
CA TYR A 56 -11.31 -10.79 -4.29
C TYR A 56 -12.77 -10.50 -3.88
N LEU A 57 -12.99 -9.50 -3.03
CA LEU A 57 -14.33 -9.04 -2.65
C LEU A 57 -14.88 -7.96 -3.60
N PHE A 58 -14.10 -7.54 -4.59
CA PHE A 58 -14.45 -6.45 -5.52
C PHE A 58 -14.88 -5.17 -4.81
N SER A 59 -14.28 -4.88 -3.67
CA SER A 59 -14.59 -3.74 -2.82
C SER A 59 -13.94 -2.43 -3.26
N THR A 60 -12.96 -2.50 -4.18
CA THR A 60 -12.17 -1.36 -4.61
C THR A 60 -12.46 -1.00 -6.07
N ASN A 61 -12.76 0.25 -6.34
CA ASN A 61 -12.87 0.77 -7.70
C ASN A 61 -11.49 1.09 -8.27
N LEU A 62 -11.13 0.40 -9.35
CA LEU A 62 -9.83 0.51 -9.99
C LEU A 62 -9.98 0.86 -11.46
N LEU A 63 -9.14 1.79 -11.92
CA LEU A 63 -8.97 2.03 -13.35
C LEU A 63 -8.14 0.87 -13.94
N GLY A 64 -8.61 0.26 -15.03
CA GLY A 64 -7.88 -0.83 -15.67
C GLY A 64 -7.63 -2.04 -14.76
N ARG A 65 -8.60 -2.47 -13.99
CA ARG A 65 -8.49 -3.59 -13.02
C ARG A 65 -7.87 -4.86 -13.61
N SER A 66 -8.17 -5.19 -14.86
CA SER A 66 -7.66 -6.35 -15.56
C SER A 66 -6.24 -6.19 -16.11
N GLU A 67 -5.68 -4.98 -16.08
CA GLU A 67 -4.38 -4.69 -16.66
C GLU A 67 -3.24 -5.20 -15.76
N ASN A 68 -2.44 -6.11 -16.31
CA ASN A 68 -1.23 -6.61 -15.66
C ASN A 68 0.04 -5.94 -16.16
N SER A 69 -0.06 -5.13 -17.21
CA SER A 69 1.05 -4.44 -17.87
C SER A 69 0.62 -3.03 -18.29
N GLY A 70 1.57 -2.23 -18.74
CA GLY A 70 1.32 -0.85 -19.17
C GLY A 70 1.10 0.11 -17.99
N PHE A 71 0.58 1.29 -18.32
CA PHE A 71 0.44 2.40 -17.36
C PHE A 71 -0.49 2.07 -16.18
N TYR A 72 -1.62 1.43 -16.44
CA TYR A 72 -2.59 1.10 -15.37
C TYR A 72 -2.06 0.08 -14.36
N SER A 73 -1.07 -0.74 -14.74
CA SER A 73 -0.41 -1.66 -13.79
C SER A 73 0.39 -0.94 -12.71
N GLN A 74 0.67 0.35 -12.92
CA GLN A 74 1.38 1.21 -11.97
C GLN A 74 0.44 1.88 -10.95
N GLN A 75 -0.86 1.68 -11.07
CA GLN A 75 -1.80 2.19 -10.08
C GLN A 75 -1.54 1.55 -8.71
N TYR A 76 -1.34 2.41 -7.70
CA TYR A 76 -1.25 1.96 -6.32
C TYR A 76 -2.64 1.75 -5.76
N ILE A 77 -2.84 0.56 -5.28
CA ILE A 77 -4.04 0.12 -4.60
C ILE A 77 -3.60 -0.25 -3.19
N GLY A 78 -4.30 0.27 -2.18
CA GLY A 78 -3.97 -0.02 -0.80
C GLY A 78 -4.02 -1.52 -0.51
N SER A 79 -2.84 -2.14 -0.44
CA SER A 79 -2.69 -3.52 0.00
C SER A 79 -2.68 -3.60 1.52
N GLU A 80 -2.87 -4.80 2.06
CA GLU A 80 -2.79 -5.01 3.51
C GLU A 80 -1.40 -4.65 4.05
N GLY A 81 -0.32 -5.06 3.37
CA GLY A 81 1.05 -4.69 3.71
C GLY A 81 1.38 -3.22 3.51
N GLY A 82 0.68 -2.55 2.59
CA GLY A 82 0.80 -1.12 2.34
C GLY A 82 2.05 -0.69 1.56
N PHE A 83 2.80 -1.64 0.97
CA PHE A 83 3.99 -1.32 0.18
C PHE A 83 3.61 -0.73 -1.18
N LYS A 84 4.36 0.28 -1.60
CA LYS A 84 4.25 0.94 -2.91
C LYS A 84 5.24 0.34 -3.91
N SER A 85 6.38 -0.14 -3.40
CA SER A 85 7.40 -0.82 -4.20
C SER A 85 7.10 -2.31 -4.33
N LYS A 86 7.55 -2.89 -5.43
CA LYS A 86 7.62 -4.35 -5.53
C LYS A 86 8.65 -4.87 -4.54
N ILE A 87 8.30 -5.90 -3.78
CA ILE A 87 9.16 -6.57 -2.81
C ILE A 87 9.23 -8.07 -3.11
N ASN A 88 10.17 -8.79 -2.49
CA ASN A 88 10.40 -10.22 -2.77
C ASN A 88 9.20 -11.11 -2.42
N TYR A 89 8.39 -10.72 -1.46
CA TYR A 89 7.22 -11.48 -1.03
C TYR A 89 5.94 -10.74 -1.39
N GLU A 90 5.26 -11.20 -2.41
CA GLU A 90 4.02 -10.60 -2.89
C GLU A 90 2.86 -10.79 -1.92
N TYR A 91 2.87 -11.89 -1.17
CA TYR A 91 1.78 -12.29 -0.29
C TYR A 91 2.30 -12.98 0.98
N ALA A 92 1.41 -13.05 1.97
CA ALA A 92 1.59 -13.77 3.22
C ALA A 92 0.41 -14.73 3.45
N ASN A 93 0.69 -16.03 3.51
CA ASN A 93 -0.31 -17.06 3.74
C ASN A 93 -0.27 -17.67 5.14
N ASP A 94 0.59 -17.15 6.02
CA ASP A 94 0.61 -17.44 7.46
C ASP A 94 0.34 -16.15 8.24
N TYR A 95 1.30 -15.21 8.28
CA TYR A 95 1.07 -13.89 8.87
C TYR A 95 1.91 -12.79 8.23
N ILE A 96 1.44 -11.56 8.40
CA ILE A 96 2.13 -10.34 8.03
C ILE A 96 1.94 -9.28 9.11
N ILE A 97 3.02 -8.60 9.47
CA ILE A 97 2.98 -7.41 10.31
C ILE A 97 3.71 -6.32 9.55
N SER A 98 3.06 -5.18 9.32
CA SER A 98 3.66 -4.05 8.60
C SER A 98 3.45 -2.73 9.31
N LEU A 99 4.43 -1.85 9.17
CA LEU A 99 4.39 -0.46 9.63
C LEU A 99 4.80 0.43 8.47
N ASN A 100 3.90 1.32 8.08
CA ASN A 100 4.14 2.32 7.04
C ASN A 100 4.07 3.71 7.66
N SER A 101 4.98 4.58 7.29
CA SER A 101 5.04 5.95 7.78
C SER A 101 5.25 6.91 6.63
N GLY A 102 4.69 8.11 6.76
CA GLY A 102 4.89 9.21 5.84
C GLY A 102 4.96 10.54 6.59
N ILE A 103 5.84 11.43 6.15
CA ILE A 103 6.01 12.76 6.72
C ILE A 103 6.13 13.79 5.61
N THR A 104 5.38 14.88 5.72
CA THR A 104 5.50 16.00 4.79
C THR A 104 6.81 16.75 5.07
N ILE A 105 7.68 16.81 4.06
CA ILE A 105 8.95 17.53 4.12
C ILE A 105 8.74 18.98 3.70
N TRP A 106 8.07 19.19 2.58
CA TRP A 106 7.79 20.51 2.04
C TRP A 106 6.51 20.52 1.20
N GLN A 107 5.57 21.40 1.56
CA GLN A 107 4.29 21.58 0.85
C GLN A 107 3.64 20.23 0.46
N TRP A 108 3.79 19.85 -0.80
CA TRP A 108 3.24 18.64 -1.41
C TRP A 108 4.26 17.50 -1.53
N ILE A 109 5.48 17.67 -0.99
CA ILE A 109 6.54 16.66 -0.99
C ILE A 109 6.57 15.95 0.36
N GLU A 110 6.41 14.64 0.35
CA GLU A 110 6.42 13.80 1.54
C GLU A 110 7.43 12.65 1.38
N GLY A 111 8.20 12.40 2.44
CA GLY A 111 8.97 11.16 2.55
C GLY A 111 8.08 10.03 3.03
N TYR A 112 8.24 8.84 2.48
CA TYR A 112 7.57 7.65 3.00
C TYR A 112 8.55 6.50 3.24
N THR A 113 8.21 5.64 4.18
CA THR A 113 8.92 4.39 4.46
C THR A 113 7.93 3.32 4.89
N GLY A 114 8.29 2.08 4.64
CA GLY A 114 7.53 0.91 5.05
C GLY A 114 8.48 -0.20 5.49
N ILE A 115 8.09 -0.93 6.53
CA ILE A 115 8.76 -2.15 6.98
C ILE A 115 7.72 -3.22 7.22
N ALA A 116 8.05 -4.48 6.96
CA ALA A 116 7.19 -5.61 7.30
C ALA A 116 7.98 -6.86 7.64
N ALA A 117 7.36 -7.67 8.50
CA ALA A 117 7.72 -9.05 8.74
C ALA A 117 6.66 -9.95 8.09
N ILE A 118 7.08 -10.78 7.14
CA ILE A 118 6.22 -11.63 6.32
C ILE A 118 6.59 -13.08 6.54
N LYS A 119 5.60 -13.90 6.85
CA LYS A 119 5.75 -15.34 7.01
C LYS A 119 4.78 -16.07 6.08
N ASN A 120 5.33 -17.01 5.34
CA ASN A 120 4.57 -17.97 4.56
C ASN A 120 4.77 -19.37 5.14
N THR A 121 3.76 -20.22 4.98
CA THR A 121 3.81 -21.61 5.38
C THR A 121 5.03 -22.29 4.75
N ASN A 122 5.79 -23.04 5.56
CA ASN A 122 7.02 -23.73 5.15
C ASN A 122 8.17 -22.82 4.63
N LYS A 123 8.12 -21.52 4.92
CA LYS A 123 9.22 -20.59 4.63
C LYS A 123 9.69 -19.90 5.90
N ASN A 124 10.92 -19.42 5.91
CA ASN A 124 11.44 -18.63 7.02
C ASN A 124 10.76 -17.25 7.06
N LEU A 125 10.75 -16.65 8.26
CA LEU A 125 10.37 -15.26 8.44
C LEU A 125 11.26 -14.35 7.59
N ASN A 126 10.67 -13.42 6.89
CA ASN A 126 11.38 -12.50 6.03
C ASN A 126 11.00 -11.04 6.35
N PHE A 127 12.02 -10.20 6.48
CA PHE A 127 11.86 -8.77 6.68
C PHE A 127 11.94 -8.03 5.35
N GLN A 128 11.00 -7.15 5.12
CA GLN A 128 10.91 -6.33 3.92
C GLN A 128 10.88 -4.86 4.31
N TYR A 129 11.43 -4.02 3.45
CA TYR A 129 11.42 -2.57 3.64
C TYR A 129 11.29 -1.84 2.32
N GLU A 130 10.83 -0.61 2.39
CA GLU A 130 10.82 0.35 1.28
C GLU A 130 11.00 1.77 1.80
N SER A 131 11.47 2.66 0.94
CA SER A 131 11.48 4.09 1.16
C SER A 131 11.46 4.86 -0.15
N GLY A 132 10.92 6.07 -0.12
CA GLY A 132 10.84 6.93 -1.30
C GLY A 132 10.22 8.28 -0.99
N ILE A 133 9.88 9.00 -2.05
CA ILE A 133 9.16 10.26 -1.99
C ILE A 133 7.76 10.08 -2.54
N ARG A 134 6.79 10.67 -1.85
CA ARG A 134 5.42 10.84 -2.31
C ARG A 134 5.19 12.29 -2.70
N LEU A 135 4.69 12.52 -3.89
CA LEU A 135 4.18 13.80 -4.33
C LEU A 135 2.66 13.80 -4.15
N ASN A 136 2.17 14.61 -3.24
CA ASN A 136 0.75 14.77 -2.95
C ASN A 136 0.23 16.03 -3.67
N LEU A 137 0.10 15.92 -5.01
CA LEU A 137 -0.12 17.07 -5.89
C LEU A 137 -1.51 17.71 -5.71
N LEU A 138 -2.50 16.88 -5.49
CA LEU A 138 -3.85 17.29 -5.11
C LEU A 138 -4.17 16.53 -3.84
N THR A 139 -4.11 17.20 -2.71
CA THR A 139 -4.24 16.57 -1.39
C THR A 139 -5.42 15.61 -1.33
N ASP A 140 -5.12 14.34 -1.06
CA ASP A 140 -6.05 13.21 -0.98
C ASP A 140 -6.69 12.76 -2.32
N TYR A 141 -6.38 13.37 -3.48
CA TYR A 141 -6.92 12.96 -4.78
C TYR A 141 -5.90 12.31 -5.70
N PHE A 142 -4.74 12.92 -5.82
CA PHE A 142 -3.69 12.41 -6.70
C PHE A 142 -2.35 12.38 -5.98
N GLU A 143 -1.85 11.17 -5.81
CA GLU A 143 -0.57 10.91 -5.20
C GLU A 143 0.34 10.19 -6.21
N LEU A 144 1.62 10.58 -6.25
CA LEU A 144 2.65 9.93 -7.05
C LEU A 144 3.76 9.45 -6.12
N TYR A 145 4.09 8.17 -6.21
CA TYR A 145 5.11 7.50 -5.39
C TYR A 145 6.34 7.21 -6.21
N LEU A 146 7.47 7.74 -5.75
CA LEU A 146 8.79 7.60 -6.36
C LEU A 146 9.66 6.75 -5.42
N PRO A 147 9.80 5.43 -5.66
CA PRO A 147 10.58 4.56 -4.79
C PRO A 147 12.08 4.82 -4.96
N PHE A 148 12.81 4.87 -3.86
CA PHE A 148 14.26 5.03 -3.87
C PHE A 148 14.98 3.74 -3.47
N TYR A 149 14.55 3.15 -2.35
CA TYR A 149 15.09 1.92 -1.82
C TYR A 149 14.01 0.94 -1.45
N SER A 150 14.27 -0.33 -1.72
CA SER A 150 13.42 -1.44 -1.29
C SER A 150 14.28 -2.65 -0.93
N SER A 151 13.63 -3.71 -0.47
CA SER A 151 14.30 -5.01 -0.27
C SER A 151 14.96 -5.58 -1.53
N LEU A 152 14.68 -5.02 -2.70
CA LEU A 152 15.35 -5.33 -3.97
C LEU A 152 16.60 -4.47 -4.22
N GLY A 153 16.93 -3.56 -3.29
CA GLY A 153 18.07 -2.64 -3.38
C GLY A 153 17.71 -1.24 -3.84
N ASN A 154 18.68 -0.55 -4.44
CA ASN A 154 18.49 0.82 -4.94
C ASN A 154 17.62 0.80 -6.20
N GLU A 155 16.40 1.34 -6.09
CA GLU A 155 15.42 1.35 -7.17
C GLU A 155 15.79 2.30 -8.32
N LEU A 156 16.49 3.40 -8.00
CA LEU A 156 16.92 4.39 -8.99
C LEU A 156 17.91 3.84 -10.01
N ASN A 157 18.75 2.90 -9.58
CA ASN A 157 19.79 2.31 -10.44
C ASN A 157 19.30 1.10 -11.25
N GLN A 158 18.07 0.66 -11.02
CA GLN A 158 17.53 -0.48 -11.75
C GLN A 158 16.96 -0.05 -13.10
N SER A 159 17.03 -0.96 -14.07
CA SER A 159 16.43 -0.75 -15.38
C SER A 159 14.92 -0.49 -15.29
N LYS A 160 14.40 0.39 -16.15
CA LYS A 160 12.97 0.72 -16.23
C LYS A 160 12.39 1.37 -14.96
N TYR A 161 13.13 2.28 -14.34
CA TYR A 161 12.66 3.02 -13.16
C TYR A 161 11.26 3.61 -13.32
N LEU A 162 10.94 4.18 -14.50
CA LEU A 162 9.62 4.75 -14.76
C LEU A 162 8.47 3.74 -14.56
N SER A 163 8.69 2.45 -14.81
CA SER A 163 7.67 1.42 -14.57
C SER A 163 7.47 1.08 -13.08
N LYS A 164 8.33 1.59 -12.20
CA LYS A 164 8.25 1.40 -10.74
C LYS A 164 7.52 2.51 -10.03
N ILE A 165 7.37 3.65 -10.70
CA ILE A 165 6.57 4.76 -10.19
C ILE A 165 5.14 4.28 -10.03
N ARG A 166 4.52 4.61 -8.90
CA ARG A 166 3.12 4.29 -8.62
C ARG A 166 2.32 5.58 -8.51
N PHE A 167 1.11 5.54 -9.02
CA PHE A 167 0.16 6.63 -8.84
C PHE A 167 -1.09 6.14 -8.12
N LYS A 168 -1.69 7.00 -7.33
CA LYS A 168 -2.96 6.76 -6.68
C LYS A 168 -3.93 7.87 -7.07
N ILE A 169 -5.10 7.48 -7.52
CA ILE A 169 -6.23 8.38 -7.77
C ILE A 169 -7.33 7.96 -6.80
N SER A 170 -7.75 8.88 -5.93
CA SER A 170 -8.87 8.68 -5.03
C SER A 170 -10.05 9.47 -5.58
N ILE A 171 -11.09 8.77 -6.02
CA ILE A 171 -12.34 9.35 -6.49
C ILE A 171 -13.37 9.05 -5.40
N ASP A 172 -13.51 9.97 -4.46
CA ASP A 172 -14.55 9.94 -3.45
C ASP A 172 -15.56 11.06 -3.77
N PRO A 173 -16.84 10.74 -4.00
CA PRO A 173 -17.86 11.75 -4.32
C PRO A 173 -17.97 12.85 -3.27
N ASP A 174 -17.88 12.51 -1.99
CA ASP A 174 -17.95 13.48 -0.90
C ASP A 174 -16.74 14.41 -0.88
N THR A 175 -15.59 13.89 -1.26
CA THR A 175 -14.36 14.67 -1.39
C THR A 175 -14.36 15.51 -2.67
N LEU A 176 -14.93 15.03 -3.79
CA LEU A 176 -15.09 15.81 -5.02
C LEU A 176 -15.89 17.09 -4.80
N SER A 177 -16.95 17.04 -4.00
CA SER A 177 -17.75 18.24 -3.67
C SER A 177 -16.92 19.28 -2.92
N SER A 178 -15.98 18.84 -2.09
CA SER A 178 -15.10 19.74 -1.33
C SER A 178 -14.04 20.42 -2.19
N LEU A 179 -13.68 19.88 -3.36
CA LEU A 179 -12.79 20.56 -4.31
C LEU A 179 -13.42 21.84 -4.85
N PHE A 180 -14.73 21.84 -5.08
CA PHE A 180 -15.45 23.02 -5.60
C PHE A 180 -15.76 24.03 -4.49
N THR A 181 -15.71 23.62 -3.22
CA THR A 181 -15.99 24.49 -2.07
C THR A 181 -14.74 25.00 -1.38
N ARG A 182 -13.58 24.42 -1.64
CA ARG A 182 -12.29 24.90 -1.10
C ARG A 182 -11.91 26.25 -1.71
N ARG A 183 -11.81 27.26 -0.88
CA ARG A 183 -11.12 28.51 -1.26
C ARG A 183 -9.62 28.20 -1.32
N TRP A 184 -9.02 28.40 -2.47
CA TRP A 184 -7.61 28.16 -2.79
C TRP A 184 -6.67 29.30 -2.31
N PHE A 185 -6.96 29.89 -1.16
CA PHE A 185 -6.16 31.00 -0.63
C PHE A 185 -5.63 30.68 0.76
#